data_2a19a8373625c14ef24c96d7edf522b3
#
_entry.id   2a19a8373625c14ef24c96d7edf522b3
#
_cell.length_a   1.000
_cell.length_b   1.000
_cell.length_c   1.000
_cell.angle_alpha   90.00
_cell.angle_beta   90.00
_cell.angle_gamma   90.00
#
_symmetry.space_group_name_H-M   'P 1'
#
loop_
_entity.id
_entity.type
_entity.pdbx_description
1 polymer ?
#
loop_
_entity_poly.entity_id
_entity_poly.type
_entity_poly.pdbx_seq_one_letter_code
_entity_poly.pdbx_strand_id
1 'polypeptide(L)'
;LDHFPFSCFQTNFIPKNGKHAALLQSSPNLSTIKRIDFNFSRMKPMGTTKFHTTDQSKVSVDTLDGIDKAILRAMQQDASISNLALAAHLNLSPPACSRRVERLKRTGLIRGIVALLNPVKLRAGMLVLIGVVLERATPESFAKFEAAARKVTGCMECHVVAGEFDYFMMVRTRDSESFNRLHSEQLLYLPGVRQLRSFMTLKEVLTSTRIPI
;
A
#
# COMPACT_ATOMS: atom_id res chain seq x y z
N LEU A 1 0.09 -34.92 16.35
CA LEU A 1 -0.98 -35.84 15.85
C LEU A 1 -2.29 -35.40 16.46
N ASP A 2 -2.98 -34.44 15.88
CA ASP A 2 -4.43 -34.34 16.08
C ASP A 2 -5.03 -33.53 14.95
N HIS A 3 -5.91 -34.19 14.23
CA HIS A 3 -6.70 -33.71 13.12
C HIS A 3 -7.71 -32.64 13.58
N PHE A 4 -7.68 -31.45 12.97
CA PHE A 4 -8.81 -30.53 12.99
C PHE A 4 -9.53 -30.58 11.63
N PRO A 5 -10.82 -30.86 11.58
CA PRO A 5 -11.58 -30.87 10.34
C PRO A 5 -11.95 -29.45 9.92
N PHE A 6 -11.68 -29.14 8.66
CA PHE A 6 -12.22 -27.97 7.97
C PHE A 6 -13.74 -28.11 7.86
N SER A 7 -14.48 -27.37 8.66
CA SER A 7 -15.91 -27.19 8.50
C SER A 7 -16.17 -25.88 7.77
N CYS A 8 -16.66 -26.03 6.55
CA CYS A 8 -17.11 -24.96 5.66
C CYS A 8 -18.38 -24.35 6.27
N PHE A 9 -18.30 -23.11 6.77
CA PHE A 9 -19.50 -22.35 7.14
C PHE A 9 -20.08 -21.68 5.90
N GLN A 10 -20.94 -22.41 5.20
CA GLN A 10 -21.95 -21.82 4.32
C GLN A 10 -23.14 -21.42 5.20
N THR A 11 -23.30 -20.16 5.49
CA THR A 11 -24.54 -19.63 6.03
C THR A 11 -25.56 -19.49 4.91
N ASN A 12 -26.35 -20.54 4.70
CA ASN A 12 -27.58 -20.46 3.93
C ASN A 12 -28.61 -19.67 4.74
N PHE A 13 -28.91 -18.47 4.32
CA PHE A 13 -30.07 -17.72 4.80
C PHE A 13 -31.29 -18.22 4.01
N ILE A 14 -32.14 -18.99 4.68
CA ILE A 14 -33.46 -19.44 4.15
C ILE A 14 -34.50 -18.41 4.58
N PRO A 15 -35.15 -17.66 3.69
CA PRO A 15 -36.35 -16.92 4.06
C PRO A 15 -37.55 -17.86 4.10
N LYS A 16 -38.20 -17.94 5.26
CA LYS A 16 -39.55 -18.52 5.38
C LYS A 16 -40.53 -17.53 4.74
N ASN A 17 -41.13 -17.88 3.63
CA ASN A 17 -42.53 -17.89 3.29
C ASN A 17 -42.73 -18.05 1.78
N GLY A 18 -43.48 -19.10 1.45
CA GLY A 18 -43.71 -19.54 0.09
C GLY A 18 -44.61 -18.60 -0.71
N LYS A 19 -44.38 -18.59 -1.99
CA LYS A 19 -45.29 -18.82 -3.12
C LYS A 19 -44.64 -18.20 -4.40
N HIS A 20 -44.79 -19.01 -5.41
CA HIS A 20 -44.62 -18.83 -6.85
C HIS A 20 -43.27 -19.24 -7.46
N ALA A 21 -43.38 -20.44 -8.03
CA ALA A 21 -42.50 -20.98 -9.04
C ALA A 21 -42.63 -20.17 -10.38
N ALA A 22 -41.65 -20.38 -11.21
CA ALA A 22 -41.51 -20.00 -12.61
C ALA A 22 -40.87 -18.62 -12.87
N LEU A 23 -39.59 -18.66 -13.21
CA LEU A 23 -39.01 -18.22 -14.47
C LEU A 23 -37.49 -18.41 -14.44
N LEU A 24 -37.07 -19.61 -14.82
CA LEU A 24 -35.74 -19.83 -15.39
C LEU A 24 -35.79 -19.29 -16.81
N GLN A 25 -34.94 -18.35 -17.13
CA GLN A 25 -34.28 -18.09 -18.42
C GLN A 25 -33.99 -16.59 -18.55
N SER A 26 -32.72 -16.26 -18.40
CA SER A 26 -31.93 -15.51 -19.39
C SER A 26 -30.66 -14.98 -18.70
N SER A 27 -29.58 -15.66 -18.94
CA SER A 27 -28.23 -15.15 -18.72
C SER A 27 -28.01 -13.95 -19.66
N PRO A 28 -27.66 -12.76 -19.18
CA PRO A 28 -27.25 -11.72 -20.08
C PRO A 28 -25.84 -12.03 -20.60
N ASN A 29 -25.74 -12.00 -21.90
CA ASN A 29 -24.60 -12.13 -22.77
C ASN A 29 -23.33 -11.42 -22.24
N LEU A 30 -22.24 -12.18 -22.15
CA LEU A 30 -20.90 -11.71 -21.78
C LEU A 30 -20.22 -10.81 -22.85
N SER A 31 -20.93 -10.34 -23.87
CA SER A 31 -20.37 -9.64 -25.01
C SER A 31 -20.44 -8.12 -24.97
N THR A 32 -20.81 -7.51 -23.85
CA THR A 32 -20.91 -6.04 -23.75
C THR A 32 -20.06 -5.47 -22.59
N ILE A 33 -18.89 -6.03 -22.37
CA ILE A 33 -17.86 -5.30 -21.62
C ILE A 33 -17.19 -4.37 -22.65
N LYS A 34 -17.72 -3.15 -22.77
CA LYS A 34 -17.00 -2.07 -23.45
C LYS A 34 -15.66 -1.92 -22.76
N ARG A 35 -14.59 -2.31 -23.45
CA ARG A 35 -13.22 -1.94 -23.12
C ARG A 35 -13.19 -0.42 -22.96
N ILE A 36 -13.10 0.06 -21.73
CA ILE A 36 -12.79 1.46 -21.48
C ILE A 36 -11.31 1.58 -21.80
N ASP A 37 -10.99 2.02 -23.00
CA ASP A 37 -9.62 2.40 -23.37
C ASP A 37 -9.25 3.63 -22.54
N PHE A 38 -8.56 3.37 -21.44
CA PHE A 38 -8.03 4.40 -20.57
C PHE A 38 -6.85 5.06 -21.29
N ASN A 39 -7.12 6.18 -21.96
CA ASN A 39 -6.10 6.95 -22.67
C ASN A 39 -5.23 7.72 -21.67
N PHE A 40 -4.14 7.09 -21.23
CA PHE A 40 -3.16 7.61 -20.28
C PHE A 40 -2.47 8.90 -20.78
N SER A 41 -2.51 9.20 -22.08
CA SER A 41 -1.86 10.38 -22.68
C SER A 41 -2.61 11.70 -22.46
N ARG A 42 -3.81 11.69 -21.86
CA ARG A 42 -4.58 12.91 -21.54
C ARG A 42 -4.54 13.34 -20.07
N MET A 43 -3.91 12.59 -19.20
CA MET A 43 -3.67 13.05 -17.83
C MET A 43 -2.56 14.08 -17.84
N LYS A 44 -2.92 15.37 -17.74
CA LYS A 44 -1.96 16.39 -17.30
C LYS A 44 -1.42 15.91 -15.94
N PRO A 45 -0.09 15.99 -15.70
CA PRO A 45 0.46 15.63 -14.41
C PRO A 45 -0.25 16.45 -13.33
N MET A 46 -0.95 15.76 -12.41
CA MET A 46 -1.56 16.39 -11.25
C MET A 46 -0.46 17.10 -10.49
N GLY A 47 -0.69 18.38 -10.21
CA GLY A 47 0.25 19.26 -9.56
C GLY A 47 0.86 18.61 -8.33
N THR A 48 2.13 18.35 -8.40
CA THR A 48 2.95 17.93 -7.27
C THR A 48 2.78 18.96 -6.17
N THR A 49 2.18 18.55 -5.06
CA THR A 49 2.25 19.30 -3.80
C THR A 49 3.72 19.62 -3.59
N LYS A 50 4.06 20.91 -3.60
CA LYS A 50 5.42 21.42 -3.41
C LYS A 50 5.88 21.00 -2.01
N PHE A 51 6.49 19.81 -1.89
CA PHE A 51 7.55 19.68 -0.92
C PHE A 51 8.61 20.69 -1.35
N HIS A 52 9.11 21.50 -0.45
CA HIS A 52 10.21 22.42 -0.70
C HIS A 52 11.35 21.60 -1.31
N THR A 53 11.42 21.59 -2.61
CA THR A 53 12.52 21.04 -3.38
C THR A 53 13.56 22.14 -3.48
N THR A 54 14.46 22.17 -2.52
CA THR A 54 15.81 22.64 -2.78
C THR A 54 16.30 21.88 -4.02
N ASP A 55 16.82 22.60 -4.98
CA ASP A 55 17.37 22.15 -6.25
C ASP A 55 18.08 20.78 -6.14
N GLN A 56 17.33 19.71 -6.40
CA GLN A 56 17.85 18.35 -6.41
C GLN A 56 18.14 18.03 -7.87
N SER A 57 19.39 18.20 -8.27
CA SER A 57 19.93 17.61 -9.49
C SER A 57 19.42 16.18 -9.60
N LYS A 58 18.66 15.87 -10.68
CA LYS A 58 18.04 14.58 -10.96
C LYS A 58 19.12 13.50 -11.03
N VAL A 59 19.45 12.87 -9.89
CA VAL A 59 20.24 11.64 -9.92
C VAL A 59 19.26 10.52 -10.26
N SER A 60 19.31 10.07 -11.51
CA SER A 60 18.57 8.91 -11.97
C SER A 60 19.29 7.61 -11.55
N VAL A 61 18.58 6.49 -11.52
CA VAL A 61 19.17 5.16 -11.26
C VAL A 61 20.29 4.86 -12.26
N ASP A 62 20.25 5.44 -13.46
CA ASP A 62 21.25 5.30 -14.52
C ASP A 62 22.61 5.91 -14.17
N THR A 63 22.68 6.78 -13.15
CA THR A 63 23.93 7.40 -12.66
C THR A 63 24.56 6.64 -11.48
N LEU A 64 23.93 5.54 -11.01
CA LEU A 64 24.44 4.72 -9.92
C LEU A 64 25.50 3.77 -10.43
N ASP A 65 26.71 3.87 -9.89
CA ASP A 65 27.73 2.86 -10.15
C ASP A 65 27.49 1.54 -9.35
N GLY A 66 28.27 0.52 -9.66
CA GLY A 66 28.17 -0.78 -8.99
C GLY A 66 28.39 -0.70 -7.48
N ILE A 67 29.22 0.23 -7.01
CA ILE A 67 29.50 0.43 -5.60
C ILE A 67 28.31 1.08 -4.90
N ASP A 68 27.66 2.07 -5.51
CA ASP A 68 26.46 2.70 -4.96
C ASP A 68 25.32 1.68 -4.80
N LYS A 69 25.13 0.82 -5.81
CA LYS A 69 24.15 -0.26 -5.73
C LYS A 69 24.50 -1.26 -4.62
N ALA A 70 25.78 -1.56 -4.42
CA ALA A 70 26.23 -2.44 -3.34
C ALA A 70 26.01 -1.81 -1.96
N ILE A 71 26.27 -0.50 -1.80
CA ILE A 71 25.94 0.25 -0.57
C ILE A 71 24.44 0.18 -0.29
N LEU A 72 23.59 0.46 -1.28
CA LEU A 72 22.14 0.43 -1.12
C LEU A 72 21.63 -0.98 -0.78
N ARG A 73 22.16 -2.04 -1.40
CA ARG A 73 21.81 -3.43 -1.07
C ARG A 73 22.17 -3.78 0.36
N ALA A 74 23.38 -3.43 0.80
CA ALA A 74 23.82 -3.68 2.17
C ALA A 74 22.94 -2.95 3.19
N MET A 75 22.67 -1.67 2.96
CA MET A 75 21.83 -0.86 3.84
C MET A 75 20.35 -1.27 3.84
N GLN A 76 19.81 -1.83 2.75
CA GLN A 76 18.48 -2.44 2.74
C GLN A 76 18.43 -3.74 3.54
N GLN A 77 19.55 -4.41 3.72
CA GLN A 77 19.68 -5.64 4.49
C GLN A 77 19.77 -5.34 5.98
N ASP A 78 20.68 -4.42 6.32
CA ASP A 78 20.89 -3.94 7.68
C ASP A 78 21.37 -2.48 7.67
N ALA A 79 20.48 -1.57 8.00
CA ALA A 79 20.80 -0.15 8.07
C ALA A 79 21.52 0.25 9.38
N SER A 80 21.69 -0.67 10.34
CA SER A 80 22.46 -0.46 11.58
C SER A 80 23.96 -0.60 11.38
N ILE A 81 24.39 -1.11 10.21
CA ILE A 81 25.80 -1.26 9.86
C ILE A 81 26.55 0.08 9.96
N SER A 82 27.67 0.09 10.67
CA SER A 82 28.51 1.29 10.77
C SER A 82 29.18 1.60 9.42
N ASN A 83 29.46 2.89 9.17
CA ASN A 83 30.20 3.29 7.96
C ASN A 83 31.57 2.60 7.83
N LEU A 84 32.22 2.30 8.97
CA LEU A 84 33.49 1.57 8.99
C LEU A 84 33.31 0.12 8.52
N ALA A 85 32.32 -0.58 9.06
CA ALA A 85 32.01 -1.97 8.68
C ALA A 85 31.53 -2.04 7.21
N LEU A 86 30.70 -1.09 6.78
CA LEU A 86 30.24 -0.99 5.39
C LEU A 86 31.41 -0.75 4.42
N ALA A 87 32.35 0.12 4.79
CA ALA A 87 33.55 0.37 4.01
C ALA A 87 34.43 -0.87 3.87
N ALA A 88 34.65 -1.59 4.97
CA ALA A 88 35.39 -2.85 4.95
C ALA A 88 34.69 -3.91 4.08
N HIS A 89 33.36 -4.06 4.22
CA HIS A 89 32.56 -4.98 3.42
C HIS A 89 32.66 -4.74 1.89
N LEU A 90 32.79 -3.46 1.50
CA LEU A 90 32.84 -3.05 0.10
C LEU A 90 34.25 -2.75 -0.43
N ASN A 91 35.30 -3.04 0.35
CA ASN A 91 36.69 -2.73 0.02
C ASN A 91 36.92 -1.23 -0.31
N LEU A 92 36.32 -0.36 0.50
CA LEU A 92 36.45 1.11 0.36
C LEU A 92 37.20 1.69 1.57
N SER A 93 37.80 2.85 1.37
CA SER A 93 38.26 3.64 2.51
C SER A 93 37.03 4.23 3.25
N PRO A 94 37.07 4.32 4.60
CA PRO A 94 35.94 4.86 5.37
C PRO A 94 35.48 6.25 4.92
N PRO A 95 36.38 7.22 4.57
CA PRO A 95 35.96 8.53 4.05
C PRO A 95 35.25 8.43 2.70
N ALA A 96 35.69 7.51 1.83
CA ALA A 96 35.05 7.32 0.52
C ALA A 96 33.65 6.74 0.68
N CYS A 97 33.47 5.74 1.55
CA CYS A 97 32.18 5.15 1.87
C CYS A 97 31.23 6.22 2.45
N SER A 98 31.66 6.98 3.47
CA SER A 98 30.86 8.03 4.10
C SER A 98 30.38 9.08 3.07
N ARG A 99 31.26 9.56 2.20
CA ARG A 99 30.91 10.53 1.15
C ARG A 99 29.83 9.99 0.20
N ARG A 100 29.91 8.70 -0.17
CA ARG A 100 28.92 8.04 -1.02
C ARG A 100 27.55 7.92 -0.31
N VAL A 101 27.53 7.44 0.93
CA VAL A 101 26.31 7.34 1.73
C VAL A 101 25.63 8.71 1.89
N GLU A 102 26.40 9.75 2.22
CA GLU A 102 25.87 11.13 2.34
C GLU A 102 25.33 11.67 1.00
N ARG A 103 26.00 11.35 -0.12
CA ARG A 103 25.47 11.66 -1.44
C ARG A 103 24.15 10.98 -1.71
N LEU A 104 24.02 9.66 -1.42
CA LEU A 104 22.80 8.88 -1.62
C LEU A 104 21.63 9.39 -0.76
N LYS A 105 21.91 9.86 0.46
CA LYS A 105 20.92 10.53 1.31
C LYS A 105 20.51 11.89 0.74
N ARG A 106 21.48 12.73 0.40
CA ARG A 106 21.23 14.09 -0.12
C ARG A 106 20.46 14.09 -1.43
N THR A 107 20.67 13.09 -2.28
CA THR A 107 19.96 12.93 -3.56
C THR A 107 18.58 12.28 -3.40
N GLY A 108 18.19 11.90 -2.18
CA GLY A 108 16.89 11.30 -1.90
C GLY A 108 16.76 9.82 -2.30
N LEU A 109 17.84 9.17 -2.77
CA LEU A 109 17.86 7.73 -3.03
C LEU A 109 17.70 6.95 -1.72
N ILE A 110 18.32 7.41 -0.64
CA ILE A 110 18.01 6.97 0.71
C ILE A 110 17.04 8.01 1.31
N ARG A 111 15.77 7.68 1.38
CA ARG A 111 14.72 8.57 1.90
C ARG A 111 14.76 8.72 3.41
N GLY A 112 15.27 7.71 4.11
CA GLY A 112 15.34 7.67 5.57
C GLY A 112 15.80 6.31 6.06
N ILE A 113 16.12 6.26 7.34
CA ILE A 113 16.44 5.01 8.07
C ILE A 113 15.45 4.93 9.23
N VAL A 114 14.70 3.84 9.28
CA VAL A 114 13.66 3.61 10.29
C VAL A 114 13.82 2.25 10.93
N ALA A 115 13.38 2.11 12.18
CA ALA A 115 13.29 0.82 12.83
C ALA A 115 12.07 0.05 12.29
N LEU A 116 12.26 -1.22 11.94
CA LEU A 116 11.17 -2.13 11.64
C LEU A 116 10.64 -2.72 12.94
N LEU A 117 9.39 -2.42 13.25
CA LEU A 117 8.75 -2.86 14.48
C LEU A 117 7.96 -4.15 14.26
N ASN A 118 7.87 -4.98 15.30
CA ASN A 118 7.03 -6.18 15.27
C ASN A 118 5.57 -5.82 15.58
N PRO A 119 4.66 -5.86 14.59
CA PRO A 119 3.29 -5.40 14.77
C PRO A 119 2.51 -6.27 15.76
N VAL A 120 2.78 -7.57 15.82
CA VAL A 120 2.10 -8.50 16.73
C VAL A 120 2.46 -8.17 18.19
N LYS A 121 3.76 -7.96 18.48
CA LYS A 121 4.21 -7.58 19.84
C LYS A 121 3.67 -6.22 20.27
N LEU A 122 3.40 -5.34 19.33
CA LEU A 122 2.82 -4.01 19.57
C LEU A 122 1.28 -4.01 19.54
N ARG A 123 0.65 -5.17 19.49
CA ARG A 123 -0.80 -5.32 19.42
C ARG A 123 -1.42 -4.57 18.23
N ALA A 124 -0.72 -4.57 17.08
CA ALA A 124 -1.16 -4.04 15.80
C ALA A 124 -1.08 -5.12 14.70
N GLY A 125 -1.34 -6.37 15.10
CA GLY A 125 -1.12 -7.55 14.25
C GLY A 125 -2.17 -7.75 13.16
N MET A 126 -3.33 -7.13 13.28
CA MET A 126 -4.38 -7.28 12.27
C MET A 126 -4.15 -6.31 11.12
N LEU A 127 -3.94 -6.86 9.94
CA LEU A 127 -3.82 -6.11 8.69
C LEU A 127 -5.12 -6.23 7.89
N VAL A 128 -5.66 -5.11 7.44
CA VAL A 128 -6.86 -5.05 6.60
C VAL A 128 -6.54 -4.26 5.33
N LEU A 129 -6.85 -4.84 4.18
CA LEU A 129 -6.85 -4.12 2.90
C LEU A 129 -8.25 -3.58 2.65
N ILE A 130 -8.34 -2.33 2.22
CA ILE A 130 -9.61 -1.65 1.98
C ILE A 130 -9.61 -1.13 0.56
N GLY A 131 -10.47 -1.72 -0.29
CA GLY A 131 -10.77 -1.19 -1.61
C GLY A 131 -11.79 -0.08 -1.49
N VAL A 132 -11.49 1.08 -2.09
CA VAL A 132 -12.31 2.28 -2.05
C VAL A 132 -12.77 2.63 -3.45
N VAL A 133 -14.07 2.91 -3.60
CA VAL A 133 -14.66 3.48 -4.82
C VAL A 133 -15.24 4.83 -4.48
N LEU A 134 -14.86 5.86 -5.23
CA LEU A 134 -15.40 7.20 -5.08
C LEU A 134 -16.67 7.40 -5.90
N GLU A 135 -17.52 8.33 -5.49
CA GLU A 135 -18.72 8.71 -6.24
C GLU A 135 -18.36 9.36 -7.59
N ARG A 136 -17.29 10.15 -7.59
CA ARG A 136 -16.79 10.88 -8.76
C ARG A 136 -15.27 10.80 -8.83
N ALA A 137 -14.77 10.43 -10.01
CA ALA A 137 -13.34 10.40 -10.31
C ALA A 137 -12.88 11.78 -10.85
N THR A 138 -12.90 12.81 -10.00
CA THR A 138 -12.40 14.15 -10.32
C THR A 138 -11.17 14.49 -9.50
N PRO A 139 -10.27 15.38 -10.00
CA PRO A 139 -9.09 15.81 -9.25
C PRO A 139 -9.42 16.35 -7.86
N GLU A 140 -10.53 17.08 -7.73
CA GLU A 140 -10.98 17.66 -6.46
C GLU A 140 -11.46 16.57 -5.48
N SER A 141 -12.16 15.55 -5.99
CA SER A 141 -12.60 14.39 -5.19
C SER A 141 -11.40 13.61 -4.69
N PHE A 142 -10.43 13.34 -5.55
CA PHE A 142 -9.19 12.66 -5.17
C PHE A 142 -8.41 13.46 -4.12
N ALA A 143 -8.21 14.77 -4.31
CA ALA A 143 -7.50 15.60 -3.35
C ALA A 143 -8.16 15.63 -1.96
N LYS A 144 -9.50 15.72 -1.91
CA LYS A 144 -10.26 15.69 -0.66
C LYS A 144 -10.13 14.35 0.05
N PHE A 145 -10.31 13.25 -0.69
CA PHE A 145 -10.16 11.90 -0.16
C PHE A 145 -8.74 11.67 0.37
N GLU A 146 -7.71 11.97 -0.41
CA GLU A 146 -6.31 11.76 -0.04
C GLU A 146 -5.92 12.55 1.22
N ALA A 147 -6.38 13.81 1.33
CA ALA A 147 -6.15 14.63 2.52
C ALA A 147 -6.79 14.02 3.79
N ALA A 148 -7.95 13.38 3.65
CA ALA A 148 -8.63 12.69 4.74
C ALA A 148 -7.98 11.32 5.04
N ALA A 149 -7.65 10.54 4.03
CA ALA A 149 -7.01 9.23 4.14
C ALA A 149 -5.69 9.28 4.93
N ARG A 150 -4.90 10.35 4.75
CA ARG A 150 -3.66 10.59 5.50
C ARG A 150 -3.86 10.73 7.02
N LYS A 151 -5.09 11.03 7.47
CA LYS A 151 -5.43 11.21 8.88
C LYS A 151 -6.07 9.97 9.50
N VAL A 152 -6.36 8.94 8.70
CA VAL A 152 -6.94 7.70 9.19
C VAL A 152 -5.95 6.98 10.11
N THR A 153 -6.39 6.69 11.32
CA THR A 153 -5.58 6.01 12.33
C THR A 153 -5.15 4.62 11.86
N GLY A 154 -3.87 4.32 11.96
CA GLY A 154 -3.32 3.02 11.55
C GLY A 154 -3.25 2.80 10.03
N CYS A 155 -3.54 3.82 9.21
CA CYS A 155 -3.30 3.75 7.79
C CYS A 155 -1.79 3.73 7.52
N MET A 156 -1.32 2.62 6.94
CA MET A 156 0.08 2.40 6.62
C MET A 156 0.40 2.85 5.20
N GLU A 157 -0.50 2.55 4.28
CA GLU A 157 -0.33 2.83 2.85
C GLU A 157 -1.68 3.17 2.22
N CYS A 158 -1.66 4.03 1.22
CA CYS A 158 -2.83 4.36 0.41
C CYS A 158 -2.36 4.61 -1.03
N HIS A 159 -2.87 3.82 -1.97
CA HIS A 159 -2.46 3.83 -3.36
C HIS A 159 -3.64 4.09 -4.28
N VAL A 160 -3.47 5.00 -5.25
CA VAL A 160 -4.37 5.10 -6.41
C VAL A 160 -4.13 3.88 -7.28
N VAL A 161 -5.19 3.23 -7.73
CA VAL A 161 -5.10 2.03 -8.56
C VAL A 161 -5.96 2.16 -9.81
N ALA A 162 -5.63 1.43 -10.85
CA ALA A 162 -6.44 1.30 -12.03
C ALA A 162 -7.22 -0.01 -11.95
N GLY A 163 -8.55 0.03 -12.10
CA GLY A 163 -9.40 -1.15 -12.07
C GLY A 163 -10.76 -0.90 -11.44
N GLU A 164 -11.27 -1.89 -10.72
CA GLU A 164 -12.59 -1.84 -10.06
C GLU A 164 -12.63 -0.82 -8.89
N PHE A 165 -11.50 -0.60 -8.23
CA PHE A 165 -11.35 0.36 -7.15
C PHE A 165 -10.55 1.58 -7.62
N ASP A 166 -10.81 2.73 -7.00
CA ASP A 166 -10.02 3.95 -7.20
C ASP A 166 -8.78 3.96 -6.28
N TYR A 167 -8.92 3.40 -5.06
CA TYR A 167 -7.84 3.29 -4.10
C TYR A 167 -7.80 1.94 -3.40
N PHE A 168 -6.59 1.53 -3.00
CA PHE A 168 -6.35 0.56 -1.95
C PHE A 168 -5.67 1.23 -0.77
N MET A 169 -6.23 1.01 0.43
CA MET A 169 -5.62 1.41 1.70
C MET A 169 -5.19 0.16 2.46
N MET A 170 -4.05 0.23 3.14
CA MET A 170 -3.59 -0.78 4.09
C MET A 170 -3.66 -0.21 5.50
N VAL A 171 -4.44 -0.84 6.36
CA VAL A 171 -4.69 -0.38 7.73
C VAL A 171 -4.29 -1.48 8.71
N ARG A 172 -3.58 -1.11 9.78
CA ARG A 172 -3.28 -2.01 10.90
C ARG A 172 -4.10 -1.62 12.12
N THR A 173 -4.69 -2.64 12.74
CA THR A 173 -5.43 -2.52 13.99
C THR A 173 -5.02 -3.64 14.96
N ARG A 174 -5.47 -3.54 16.20
CA ARG A 174 -5.21 -4.55 17.20
C ARG A 174 -5.99 -5.84 16.92
N ASP A 175 -7.28 -5.69 16.68
CA ASP A 175 -8.27 -6.77 16.53
C ASP A 175 -9.47 -6.30 15.70
N SER A 176 -10.44 -7.18 15.50
CA SER A 176 -11.66 -6.90 14.75
C SER A 176 -12.53 -5.83 15.40
N GLU A 177 -12.56 -5.75 16.72
CA GLU A 177 -13.30 -4.70 17.42
C GLU A 177 -12.71 -3.32 17.16
N SER A 178 -11.39 -3.21 17.26
CA SER A 178 -10.65 -1.98 16.93
C SER A 178 -10.85 -1.59 15.46
N PHE A 179 -10.91 -2.57 14.55
CA PHE A 179 -11.22 -2.32 13.15
C PHE A 179 -12.66 -1.82 12.97
N ASN A 180 -13.64 -2.46 13.61
CA ASN A 180 -15.05 -2.03 13.54
C ASN A 180 -15.23 -0.61 14.04
N ARG A 181 -14.53 -0.22 15.11
CA ARG A 181 -14.52 1.16 15.60
C ARG A 181 -13.93 2.12 14.58
N LEU A 182 -12.75 1.79 14.05
CA LEU A 182 -12.12 2.59 12.99
C LEU A 182 -13.03 2.74 11.76
N HIS A 183 -13.67 1.66 11.35
CA HIS A 183 -14.60 1.65 10.22
C HIS A 183 -15.78 2.60 10.47
N SER A 184 -16.44 2.49 11.62
CA SER A 184 -17.62 3.30 11.96
C SER A 184 -17.30 4.77 12.26
N GLU A 185 -16.13 5.07 12.83
CA GLU A 185 -15.78 6.42 13.27
C GLU A 185 -14.98 7.22 12.25
N GLN A 186 -14.25 6.55 11.34
CA GLN A 186 -13.36 7.23 10.40
C GLN A 186 -13.61 6.85 8.94
N LEU A 187 -13.66 5.55 8.61
CA LEU A 187 -13.72 5.14 7.21
C LEU A 187 -15.03 5.51 6.53
N LEU A 188 -16.16 5.38 7.22
CA LEU A 188 -17.48 5.76 6.68
C LEU A 188 -17.63 7.27 6.46
N TYR A 189 -16.80 8.09 7.08
CA TYR A 189 -16.81 9.55 6.94
C TYR A 189 -15.78 10.08 5.95
N LEU A 190 -15.07 9.20 5.24
CA LEU A 190 -14.14 9.63 4.20
C LEU A 190 -14.91 10.32 3.05
N PRO A 191 -14.47 11.52 2.63
CA PRO A 191 -15.21 12.33 1.68
C PRO A 191 -15.27 11.68 0.30
N GLY A 192 -16.45 11.72 -0.31
CA GLY A 192 -16.70 11.23 -1.67
C GLY A 192 -16.64 9.71 -1.83
N VAL A 193 -16.62 8.95 -0.75
CA VAL A 193 -16.62 7.50 -0.80
C VAL A 193 -18.03 6.99 -1.13
N ARG A 194 -18.15 6.24 -2.23
CA ARG A 194 -19.36 5.52 -2.62
C ARG A 194 -19.41 4.11 -2.04
N GLN A 195 -18.26 3.44 -2.01
CA GLN A 195 -18.17 2.05 -1.57
C GLN A 195 -16.82 1.77 -0.92
N LEU A 196 -16.87 1.00 0.17
CA LEU A 196 -15.72 0.39 0.82
C LEU A 196 -15.86 -1.13 0.79
N ARG A 197 -14.78 -1.83 0.45
CA ARG A 197 -14.69 -3.29 0.60
C ARG A 197 -13.47 -3.60 1.45
N SER A 198 -13.70 -4.22 2.61
CA SER A 198 -12.64 -4.58 3.56
C SER A 198 -12.27 -6.05 3.42
N PHE A 199 -10.98 -6.32 3.25
CA PHE A 199 -10.40 -7.65 3.15
C PHE A 199 -9.50 -7.88 4.36
N MET A 200 -9.92 -8.73 5.28
CA MET A 200 -9.11 -9.09 6.44
C MET A 200 -8.01 -10.05 6.03
N THR A 201 -6.76 -9.70 6.30
CA THR A 201 -5.62 -10.57 6.01
C THR A 201 -5.60 -11.72 7.01
N LEU A 202 -5.72 -12.94 6.51
CA LEU A 202 -5.64 -14.15 7.34
C LEU A 202 -4.20 -14.47 7.72
N LYS A 203 -3.25 -14.22 6.81
CA LYS A 203 -1.82 -14.49 7.01
C LYS A 203 -1.00 -13.57 6.11
N GLU A 204 0.01 -12.93 6.66
CA GLU A 204 1.04 -12.24 5.90
C GLU A 204 2.09 -13.27 5.45
N VAL A 205 2.15 -13.57 4.15
CA VAL A 205 3.06 -14.58 3.60
C VAL A 205 4.44 -14.02 3.36
N LEU A 206 4.49 -12.76 2.91
CA LEU A 206 5.72 -12.03 2.64
C LEU A 206 5.51 -10.56 2.98
N THR A 207 6.41 -10.01 3.77
CA THR A 207 6.51 -8.57 4.01
C THR A 207 7.95 -8.15 3.80
N SER A 208 8.21 -7.31 2.82
CA SER A 208 9.54 -6.82 2.50
C SER A 208 9.50 -5.34 2.17
N THR A 209 10.45 -4.59 2.70
CA THR A 209 10.70 -3.20 2.34
C THR A 209 11.82 -3.05 1.32
N ARG A 210 12.42 -4.18 0.88
CA ARG A 210 13.55 -4.18 -0.05
C ARG A 210 13.09 -3.94 -1.48
N ILE A 211 13.70 -2.95 -2.13
CA ILE A 211 13.50 -2.64 -3.54
C ILE A 211 14.58 -3.38 -4.36
N PRO A 212 14.23 -4.08 -5.44
CA PRO A 212 15.22 -4.72 -6.32
C PRO A 212 16.04 -3.64 -7.06
N ILE A 213 17.38 -3.69 -6.90
CA ILE A 213 18.33 -2.72 -7.49
C ILE A 213 19.59 -3.45 -7.96
#